data_321512cc082a1420e6a523800741c518
#
_entry.id   321512cc082a1420e6a523800741c518
#
_cell.length_a   1.000
_cell.length_b   1.000
_cell.length_c   1.000
_cell.angle_alpha   90.00
_cell.angle_beta   90.00
_cell.angle_gamma   90.00
#
_symmetry.space_group_name_H-M   'P 1'
#
loop_
_entity.id
_entity.type
_entity.pdbx_description
1 polymer ?
#
loop_
_entity_poly.entity_id
_entity_poly.type
_entity_poly.pdbx_seq_one_letter_code
_entity_poly.pdbx_strand_id
1 'polypeptide(L)'
;MKHEHTAAALGVGLVRGIFPPLAAGIFLVLTEWVARGEWTPEIWTEYIRPHYESYILSWMLLALIWAVVDTVTRLAPLATFVSGCAGLVPAAVNFYTLQLRGEPFLPWDLTQVKEAAGVAAAAGLKVQPGMVWAGGALLALTVLSHFLYRRRGRPALPPVQE
;
A
#
# COMPACT_ATOMS: atom_id res chain seq x y z
N MET A 1 -22.11 -6.36 33.10
CA MET A 1 -20.68 -6.67 32.88
C MET A 1 -20.41 -7.61 31.69
N LYS A 2 -21.13 -8.77 31.52
CA LYS A 2 -20.89 -9.68 30.36
C LYS A 2 -21.20 -9.06 28.99
N HIS A 3 -22.24 -8.24 28.86
CA HIS A 3 -22.65 -7.61 27.60
C HIS A 3 -21.68 -6.54 27.10
N GLU A 4 -21.04 -5.79 27.98
CA GLU A 4 -20.06 -4.75 27.59
C GLU A 4 -18.77 -5.35 27.00
N HIS A 5 -18.29 -6.49 27.56
CA HIS A 5 -17.13 -7.19 27.02
C HIS A 5 -17.39 -7.78 25.63
N THR A 6 -18.62 -8.22 25.36
CA THR A 6 -19.01 -8.76 24.05
C THR A 6 -19.08 -7.67 22.99
N ALA A 7 -19.65 -6.51 23.33
CA ALA A 7 -19.73 -5.36 22.41
C ALA A 7 -18.34 -4.80 22.06
N ALA A 8 -17.45 -4.70 23.05
CA ALA A 8 -16.06 -4.24 22.80
C ALA A 8 -15.28 -5.25 21.93
N ALA A 9 -15.47 -6.55 22.14
CA ALA A 9 -14.83 -7.57 21.32
C ALA A 9 -15.31 -7.57 19.86
N LEU A 10 -16.61 -7.36 19.64
CA LEU A 10 -17.21 -7.23 18.31
C LEU A 10 -16.70 -5.96 17.60
N GLY A 11 -16.61 -4.83 18.32
CA GLY A 11 -16.07 -3.59 17.77
C GLY A 11 -14.62 -3.73 17.30
N VAL A 12 -13.77 -4.36 18.09
CA VAL A 12 -12.36 -4.61 17.71
C VAL A 12 -12.27 -5.58 16.53
N GLY A 13 -13.11 -6.60 16.47
CA GLY A 13 -13.17 -7.54 15.34
C GLY A 13 -13.57 -6.83 14.04
N LEU A 14 -14.59 -5.97 14.10
CA LEU A 14 -15.06 -5.18 12.95
C LEU A 14 -13.98 -4.23 12.43
N VAL A 15 -13.32 -3.48 13.31
CA VAL A 15 -12.24 -2.56 12.93
C VAL A 15 -11.10 -3.31 12.24
N ARG A 16 -10.72 -4.47 12.75
CA ARG A 16 -9.70 -5.32 12.12
C ARG A 16 -10.10 -5.84 10.75
N GLY A 17 -11.38 -6.20 10.56
CA GLY A 17 -11.89 -6.65 9.27
C GLY A 17 -11.94 -5.55 8.20
N ILE A 18 -12.22 -4.32 8.62
CA ILE A 18 -12.33 -3.15 7.71
C ILE A 18 -10.95 -2.54 7.40
N PHE A 19 -9.96 -2.68 8.28
CA PHE A 19 -8.66 -2.05 8.13
C PHE A 19 -7.94 -2.40 6.81
N PRO A 20 -7.83 -3.66 6.37
CA PRO A 20 -7.11 -4.02 5.15
C PRO A 20 -7.69 -3.37 3.89
N PRO A 21 -9.01 -3.46 3.61
CA PRO A 21 -9.58 -2.82 2.43
C PRO A 21 -9.52 -1.30 2.50
N LEU A 22 -9.61 -0.71 3.70
CA LEU A 22 -9.45 0.73 3.88
C LEU A 22 -8.01 1.17 3.60
N ALA A 23 -7.02 0.46 4.14
CA ALA A 23 -5.60 0.73 3.89
C ALA A 23 -5.27 0.59 2.39
N ALA A 24 -5.78 -0.45 1.72
CA ALA A 24 -5.63 -0.62 0.28
C ALA A 24 -6.23 0.55 -0.51
N GLY A 25 -7.39 1.08 -0.10
CA GLY A 25 -8.01 2.25 -0.71
C GLY A 25 -7.15 3.52 -0.53
N ILE A 26 -6.61 3.74 0.66
CA ILE A 26 -5.69 4.86 0.92
C ILE A 26 -4.42 4.73 0.06
N PHE A 27 -3.82 3.54 0.00
CA PHE A 27 -2.64 3.32 -0.84
C PHE A 27 -2.94 3.55 -2.32
N LEU A 28 -4.12 3.17 -2.82
CA LEU A 28 -4.52 3.42 -4.19
C LEU A 28 -4.59 4.92 -4.50
N VAL A 29 -5.19 5.73 -3.62
CA VAL A 29 -5.25 7.19 -3.77
C VAL A 29 -3.85 7.80 -3.74
N LEU A 30 -2.99 7.37 -2.82
CA LEU A 30 -1.61 7.82 -2.74
C LEU A 30 -0.78 7.41 -3.96
N THR A 31 -1.02 6.22 -4.51
CA THR A 31 -0.39 5.74 -5.75
C THR A 31 -0.70 6.67 -6.92
N GLU A 32 -1.96 7.07 -7.08
CA GLU A 32 -2.35 8.03 -8.12
C GLU A 32 -1.68 9.40 -7.93
N TRP A 33 -1.65 9.89 -6.69
CA TRP A 33 -0.97 11.15 -6.40
C TRP A 33 0.53 11.10 -6.73
N VAL A 34 1.20 10.03 -6.34
CA VAL A 34 2.64 9.84 -6.63
C VAL A 34 2.86 9.69 -8.13
N ALA A 35 2.04 8.91 -8.84
CA ALA A 35 2.19 8.65 -10.26
C ALA A 35 2.02 9.91 -11.14
N ARG A 36 1.18 10.86 -10.71
CA ARG A 36 0.87 12.08 -11.47
C ARG A 36 1.69 13.30 -11.06
N GLY A 37 2.24 13.28 -9.87
CA GLY A 37 3.03 14.39 -9.33
C GLY A 37 2.22 15.44 -8.58
N GLU A 38 0.96 15.62 -8.90
CA GLU A 38 0.04 16.56 -8.28
C GLU A 38 -1.34 15.94 -8.10
N TRP A 39 -2.11 16.50 -7.18
CA TRP A 39 -3.50 16.11 -6.98
C TRP A 39 -4.41 17.25 -7.40
N THR A 40 -5.19 17.02 -8.46
CA THR A 40 -6.19 17.96 -8.95
C THR A 40 -7.60 17.32 -8.96
N PRO A 41 -8.68 18.11 -8.80
CA PRO A 41 -10.04 17.58 -8.84
C PRO A 41 -10.39 16.87 -10.16
N GLU A 42 -9.76 17.26 -11.25
CA GLU A 42 -9.94 16.71 -12.60
C GLU A 42 -9.54 15.22 -12.65
N ILE A 43 -8.60 14.78 -11.79
CA ILE A 43 -8.18 13.39 -11.70
C ILE A 43 -9.39 12.47 -11.46
N TRP A 44 -10.33 12.91 -10.64
CA TRP A 44 -11.53 12.12 -10.36
C TRP A 44 -12.43 11.96 -11.60
N THR A 45 -12.67 13.06 -12.33
CA THR A 45 -13.62 13.09 -13.46
C THR A 45 -13.02 12.53 -14.74
N GLU A 46 -11.75 12.79 -15.00
CA GLU A 46 -11.10 12.43 -16.25
C GLU A 46 -10.43 11.05 -16.24
N TYR A 47 -9.97 10.60 -15.07
CA TYR A 47 -9.22 9.35 -14.97
C TYR A 47 -9.91 8.29 -14.14
N ILE A 48 -10.31 8.60 -12.91
CA ILE A 48 -10.85 7.59 -11.99
C ILE A 48 -12.23 7.12 -12.47
N ARG A 49 -13.12 8.05 -12.73
CA ARG A 49 -14.50 7.73 -13.12
C ARG A 49 -14.62 6.93 -14.44
N PRO A 50 -13.91 7.27 -15.53
CA PRO A 50 -13.98 6.48 -16.77
C PRO A 50 -13.36 5.08 -16.64
N HIS A 51 -12.41 4.89 -15.74
CA HIS A 51 -11.64 3.65 -15.58
C HIS A 51 -11.87 2.98 -14.22
N TYR A 52 -13.03 3.19 -13.60
CA TYR A 52 -13.34 2.70 -12.26
C TYR A 52 -13.11 1.19 -12.08
N GLU A 53 -13.32 0.39 -13.13
CA GLU A 53 -13.10 -1.05 -13.11
C GLU A 53 -11.63 -1.40 -12.84
N SER A 54 -10.70 -0.68 -13.48
CA SER A 54 -9.26 -0.85 -13.27
C SER A 54 -8.86 -0.44 -11.85
N TYR A 55 -9.50 0.59 -11.29
CA TYR A 55 -9.27 1.02 -9.91
C TYR A 55 -9.80 0.00 -8.89
N ILE A 56 -10.97 -0.58 -9.14
CA ILE A 56 -11.51 -1.67 -8.30
C ILE A 56 -10.57 -2.87 -8.34
N LEU A 57 -10.10 -3.27 -9.53
CA LEU A 57 -9.16 -4.38 -9.68
C LEU A 57 -7.84 -4.11 -8.92
N SER A 58 -7.28 -2.91 -9.06
CA SER A 58 -6.05 -2.50 -8.36
C SER A 58 -6.24 -2.49 -6.84
N TRP A 59 -7.39 -1.99 -6.38
CA TRP A 59 -7.75 -2.02 -4.96
C TRP A 59 -7.86 -3.45 -4.43
N MET A 60 -8.53 -4.35 -5.17
CA MET A 60 -8.64 -5.76 -4.80
C MET A 60 -7.27 -6.44 -4.78
N LEU A 61 -6.39 -6.12 -5.73
CA LEU A 61 -5.03 -6.65 -5.78
C LEU A 61 -4.21 -6.24 -4.55
N LEU A 62 -4.24 -4.97 -4.17
CA LEU A 62 -3.56 -4.49 -2.97
C LEU A 62 -4.11 -5.16 -1.70
N ALA A 63 -5.44 -5.30 -1.60
CA ALA A 63 -6.08 -6.00 -0.49
C ALA A 63 -5.71 -7.49 -0.47
N LEU A 64 -5.61 -8.14 -1.63
CA LEU A 64 -5.18 -9.52 -1.77
C LEU A 64 -3.72 -9.71 -1.35
N ILE A 65 -2.81 -8.83 -1.80
CA ILE A 65 -1.40 -8.85 -1.38
C ILE A 65 -1.32 -8.76 0.15
N TRP A 66 -2.07 -7.83 0.74
CA TRP A 66 -2.15 -7.71 2.20
C TRP A 66 -2.60 -9.01 2.85
N ALA A 67 -3.68 -9.62 2.36
CA ALA A 67 -4.26 -10.85 2.92
C ALA A 67 -3.30 -12.03 2.81
N VAL A 68 -2.63 -12.20 1.68
CA VAL A 68 -1.64 -13.26 1.46
C VAL A 68 -0.47 -13.09 2.42
N VAL A 69 0.12 -11.90 2.50
CA VAL A 69 1.26 -11.64 3.39
C VAL A 69 0.87 -11.82 4.86
N ASP A 70 -0.31 -11.32 5.30
CA ASP A 70 -0.78 -11.52 6.68
C ASP A 70 -1.04 -12.99 6.98
N THR A 71 -1.57 -13.75 6.03
CA THR A 71 -1.85 -15.19 6.20
C THR A 71 -0.56 -15.98 6.36
N VAL A 72 0.44 -15.69 5.55
CA VAL A 72 1.73 -16.41 5.57
C VAL A 72 2.58 -16.02 6.78
N THR A 73 2.70 -14.72 7.04
CA THR A 73 3.62 -14.22 8.08
C THR A 73 2.96 -14.03 9.45
N ARG A 74 1.63 -13.88 9.48
CA ARG A 74 0.84 -13.49 10.65
C ARG A 74 1.29 -12.16 11.26
N LEU A 75 1.86 -11.30 10.43
CA LEU A 75 2.40 -9.99 10.80
C LEU A 75 1.67 -8.89 10.02
N ALA A 76 0.54 -8.42 10.54
CA ALA A 76 -0.25 -7.35 9.90
C ALA A 76 0.58 -6.08 9.57
N PRO A 77 1.55 -5.62 10.37
CA PRO A 77 2.40 -4.51 9.99
C PRO A 77 3.22 -4.78 8.72
N LEU A 78 3.77 -5.99 8.61
CA LEU A 78 4.51 -6.39 7.41
C LEU A 78 3.59 -6.47 6.19
N ALA A 79 2.40 -7.02 6.35
CA ALA A 79 1.40 -7.07 5.28
C ALA A 79 1.00 -5.66 4.81
N THR A 80 0.80 -4.73 5.75
CA THR A 80 0.49 -3.33 5.43
C THR A 80 1.64 -2.65 4.69
N PHE A 81 2.86 -2.83 5.16
CA PHE A 81 4.05 -2.27 4.53
C PHE A 81 4.27 -2.81 3.11
N VAL A 82 4.21 -4.14 2.93
CA VAL A 82 4.40 -4.79 1.62
C VAL A 82 3.30 -4.38 0.63
N SER A 83 2.03 -4.36 1.07
CA SER A 83 0.92 -3.93 0.21
C SER A 83 1.08 -2.46 -0.21
N GLY A 84 1.47 -1.57 0.69
CA GLY A 84 1.72 -0.17 0.36
C GLY A 84 2.90 0.00 -0.58
N CYS A 85 4.01 -0.71 -0.36
CA CYS A 85 5.16 -0.70 -1.28
C CYS A 85 4.79 -1.23 -2.67
N ALA A 86 3.93 -2.25 -2.76
CA ALA A 86 3.50 -2.80 -4.04
C ALA A 86 2.74 -1.78 -4.92
N GLY A 87 2.05 -0.81 -4.32
CA GLY A 87 1.44 0.31 -5.04
C GLY A 87 2.40 1.48 -5.27
N LEU A 88 3.02 1.96 -4.18
CA LEU A 88 3.78 3.22 -4.19
C LEU A 88 5.11 3.13 -4.94
N VAL A 89 5.82 1.99 -4.89
CA VAL A 89 7.12 1.87 -5.57
C VAL A 89 6.96 1.91 -7.09
N PRO A 90 6.08 1.13 -7.73
CA PRO A 90 5.85 1.24 -9.17
C PRO A 90 5.37 2.63 -9.60
N ALA A 91 4.52 3.29 -8.79
CA ALA A 91 4.05 4.64 -9.06
C ALA A 91 5.19 5.66 -9.07
N ALA A 92 6.09 5.59 -8.09
CA ALA A 92 7.26 6.46 -8.01
C ALA A 92 8.22 6.21 -9.19
N VAL A 93 8.47 4.95 -9.53
CA VAL A 93 9.29 4.58 -10.68
C VAL A 93 8.68 5.12 -11.98
N ASN A 94 7.38 4.91 -12.19
CA ASN A 94 6.67 5.41 -13.36
C ASN A 94 6.73 6.94 -13.48
N PHE A 95 6.54 7.66 -12.36
CA PHE A 95 6.65 9.12 -12.33
C PHE A 95 8.01 9.62 -12.84
N TYR A 96 9.11 9.06 -12.30
CA TYR A 96 10.44 9.47 -12.75
C TYR A 96 10.77 9.01 -14.18
N THR A 97 10.28 7.82 -14.58
CA THR A 97 10.48 7.35 -15.96
C THR A 97 9.79 8.26 -16.95
N LEU A 98 8.57 8.70 -16.67
CA LEU A 98 7.85 9.67 -17.47
C LEU A 98 8.61 11.03 -17.56
N GLN A 99 9.17 11.51 -16.44
CA GLN A 99 9.94 12.76 -16.44
C GLN A 99 11.25 12.68 -17.24
N LEU A 100 11.94 11.53 -17.18
CA LEU A 100 13.26 11.38 -17.81
C LEU A 100 13.17 10.97 -19.28
N ARG A 101 12.19 10.15 -19.65
CA ARG A 101 12.08 9.53 -20.97
C ARG A 101 10.84 9.96 -21.76
N GLY A 102 9.86 10.58 -21.10
CA GLY A 102 8.57 10.91 -21.71
C GLY A 102 7.65 9.72 -21.95
N GLU A 103 8.06 8.53 -21.56
CA GLU A 103 7.32 7.27 -21.75
C GLU A 103 7.05 6.57 -20.41
N PRO A 104 5.91 5.85 -20.26
CA PRO A 104 5.60 5.14 -19.03
C PRO A 104 6.58 3.98 -18.82
N PHE A 105 6.74 3.58 -17.55
CA PHE A 105 7.52 2.41 -17.17
C PHE A 105 6.86 1.12 -17.73
N LEU A 106 7.67 0.33 -18.41
CA LEU A 106 7.23 -0.92 -19.02
C LEU A 106 7.93 -2.11 -18.36
N PRO A 107 7.31 -3.32 -18.34
CA PRO A 107 7.87 -4.48 -17.63
C PRO A 107 9.30 -4.84 -18.02
N TRP A 108 9.71 -4.61 -19.26
CA TRP A 108 11.09 -4.86 -19.73
C TRP A 108 12.11 -3.85 -19.25
N ASP A 109 11.69 -2.68 -18.76
CA ASP A 109 12.60 -1.71 -18.15
C ASP A 109 13.22 -2.25 -16.85
N LEU A 110 12.65 -3.30 -16.26
CA LEU A 110 13.23 -4.01 -15.11
C LEU A 110 14.64 -4.55 -15.40
N THR A 111 14.94 -4.86 -16.66
CA THR A 111 16.29 -5.33 -17.05
C THR A 111 17.32 -4.20 -17.06
N GLN A 112 16.87 -2.94 -17.13
CA GLN A 112 17.71 -1.75 -17.24
C GLN A 112 17.78 -0.93 -15.93
N VAL A 113 17.30 -1.48 -14.81
CA VAL A 113 17.24 -0.77 -13.51
C VAL A 113 18.60 -0.20 -13.08
N LYS A 114 19.71 -0.91 -13.34
CA LYS A 114 21.05 -0.42 -12.97
C LYS A 114 21.44 0.83 -13.77
N GLU A 115 21.13 0.86 -15.05
CA GLU A 115 21.40 2.00 -15.93
C GLU A 115 20.52 3.18 -15.56
N ALA A 116 19.24 2.91 -15.32
CA ALA A 116 18.27 3.92 -14.87
C ALA A 116 18.68 4.56 -13.53
N ALA A 117 19.20 3.79 -12.58
CA ALA A 117 19.69 4.31 -11.30
C ALA A 117 20.90 5.24 -11.48
N GLY A 118 21.81 4.93 -12.41
CA GLY A 118 22.95 5.79 -12.75
C GLY A 118 22.50 7.12 -13.38
N VAL A 119 21.55 7.08 -14.30
CA VAL A 119 20.96 8.27 -14.93
C VAL A 119 20.19 9.12 -13.92
N ALA A 120 19.43 8.49 -13.05
CA ALA A 120 18.68 9.17 -11.99
C ALA A 120 19.59 9.94 -11.03
N ALA A 121 20.71 9.34 -10.64
CA ALA A 121 21.71 10.00 -9.79
C ALA A 121 22.36 11.20 -10.49
N ALA A 122 22.65 11.10 -11.79
CA ALA A 122 23.25 12.18 -12.59
C ALA A 122 22.25 13.31 -12.91
N ALA A 123 20.96 13.00 -13.03
CA ALA A 123 19.91 13.95 -13.39
C ALA A 123 19.48 14.88 -12.23
N GLY A 124 19.99 14.69 -11.00
CA GLY A 124 19.65 15.52 -9.85
C GLY A 124 18.15 15.50 -9.53
N LEU A 125 17.52 14.35 -9.57
CA LEU A 125 16.09 14.19 -9.38
C LEU A 125 15.61 14.82 -8.06
N LYS A 126 14.66 15.74 -8.15
CA LYS A 126 14.03 16.35 -6.98
C LYS A 126 12.98 15.39 -6.43
N VAL A 127 13.02 15.19 -5.10
CA VAL A 127 11.98 14.42 -4.42
C VAL A 127 10.64 15.17 -4.51
N GLN A 128 9.65 14.51 -5.07
CA GLN A 128 8.32 15.08 -5.21
C GLN A 128 7.60 15.09 -3.85
N PRO A 129 6.92 16.20 -3.47
CA PRO A 129 6.23 16.28 -2.17
C PRO A 129 5.22 15.14 -1.91
N GLY A 130 4.50 14.68 -2.94
CA GLY A 130 3.57 13.56 -2.84
C GLY A 130 4.23 12.25 -2.36
N MET A 131 5.50 12.01 -2.73
CA MET A 131 6.25 10.84 -2.27
C MET A 131 6.57 10.90 -0.78
N VAL A 132 6.87 12.10 -0.27
CA VAL A 132 7.13 12.30 1.17
C VAL A 132 5.86 12.03 1.96
N TRP A 133 4.72 12.55 1.52
CA TRP A 133 3.42 12.30 2.15
C TRP A 133 3.01 10.83 2.06
N ALA A 134 3.20 10.20 0.90
CA ALA A 134 2.92 8.78 0.71
C ALA A 134 3.78 7.89 1.60
N GLY A 135 5.08 8.19 1.72
CA GLY A 135 5.99 7.50 2.64
C GLY A 135 5.59 7.68 4.11
N GLY A 136 5.23 8.90 4.50
CA GLY A 136 4.70 9.19 5.84
C GLY A 136 3.41 8.42 6.14
N ALA A 137 2.48 8.39 5.21
CA ALA A 137 1.23 7.64 5.34
C ALA A 137 1.47 6.12 5.41
N LEU A 138 2.40 5.59 4.59
CA LEU A 138 2.81 4.19 4.66
C LEU A 138 3.32 3.82 6.04
N LEU A 139 4.21 4.62 6.61
CA LEU A 139 4.73 4.41 7.96
C LEU A 139 3.62 4.52 9.01
N ALA A 140 2.77 5.54 8.92
CA ALA A 140 1.66 5.74 9.86
C ALA A 140 0.68 4.57 9.85
N LEU A 141 0.27 4.08 8.66
CA LEU A 141 -0.62 2.93 8.54
C LEU A 141 0.05 1.63 9.01
N THR A 142 1.35 1.47 8.78
CA THR A 142 2.11 0.32 9.28
C THR A 142 2.15 0.32 10.81
N VAL A 143 2.43 1.47 11.44
CA VAL A 143 2.40 1.62 12.89
C VAL A 143 0.99 1.41 13.45
N LEU A 144 -0.03 1.99 12.81
CA LEU A 144 -1.43 1.80 13.20
C LEU A 144 -1.83 0.32 13.16
N SER A 145 -1.45 -0.40 12.10
CA SER A 145 -1.71 -1.84 11.99
C SER A 145 -1.04 -2.61 13.11
N HIS A 146 0.18 -2.23 13.52
CA HIS A 146 0.86 -2.84 14.67
C HIS A 146 0.02 -2.72 15.95
N PHE A 147 -0.49 -1.53 16.26
CA PHE A 147 -1.32 -1.32 17.45
C PHE A 147 -2.65 -2.05 17.36
N LEU A 148 -3.31 -2.04 16.21
CA LEU A 148 -4.59 -2.73 16.02
C LEU A 148 -4.47 -4.24 16.18
N TYR A 149 -3.38 -4.83 15.69
CA TYR A 149 -3.20 -6.29 15.67
C TYR A 149 -2.26 -6.82 16.77
N ARG A 150 -1.66 -5.97 17.58
CA ARG A 150 -0.74 -6.33 18.69
C ARG A 150 -1.30 -7.40 19.64
N ARG A 151 -2.64 -7.47 19.81
CA ARG A 151 -3.31 -8.42 20.69
C ARG A 151 -3.76 -9.71 19.98
N ARG A 152 -3.33 -9.97 18.74
CA ARG A 152 -3.47 -11.31 18.16
C ARG A 152 -2.57 -12.24 18.98
N GLY A 153 -3.16 -12.94 19.95
CA GLY A 153 -2.45 -13.98 20.69
C GLY A 153 -1.82 -14.94 19.68
N ARG A 154 -0.52 -15.22 19.80
CA ARG A 154 0.10 -16.32 19.06
C ARG A 154 -0.74 -17.57 19.36
N PRO A 155 -1.28 -18.29 18.36
CA PRO A 155 -1.89 -19.58 18.64
C PRO A 155 -0.84 -20.41 19.38
N ALA A 156 -1.19 -20.93 20.55
CA ALA A 156 -0.33 -21.85 21.26
C ALA A 156 -0.03 -23.00 20.29
N LEU A 157 1.24 -23.22 20.02
CA LEU A 157 1.66 -24.41 19.27
C LEU A 157 1.12 -25.61 20.05
N PRO A 158 0.46 -26.59 19.40
CA PRO A 158 0.04 -27.79 20.07
C PRO A 158 1.26 -28.42 20.74
N PRO A 159 1.13 -28.95 21.98
CA PRO A 159 2.23 -29.63 22.64
C PRO A 159 2.72 -30.77 21.73
N VAL A 160 4.03 -30.78 21.49
CA VAL A 160 4.67 -31.93 20.79
C VAL A 160 4.38 -33.13 21.66
N GLN A 161 3.56 -34.06 21.19
CA GLN A 161 3.37 -35.36 21.83
C GLN A 161 4.65 -36.15 21.59
N GLU A 162 5.44 -36.32 22.65
CA GLU A 162 6.55 -37.28 22.69
C GLU A 162 6.01 -38.71 22.80
#